data_888f5d334529a120aca255f831c4a815
#
_entry.id   888f5d334529a120aca255f831c4a815
#
_cell.length_a   1.000
_cell.length_b   1.000
_cell.length_c   1.000
_cell.angle_alpha   90.00
_cell.angle_beta   90.00
_cell.angle_gamma   90.00
#
_symmetry.space_group_name_H-M   'P 1'
#
loop_
_entity.id
_entity.type
_entity.pdbx_description
1 polymer ?
#
loop_
_entity_poly.entity_id
_entity_poly.type
_entity_poly.pdbx_seq_one_letter_code
_entity_poly.pdbx_strand_id
1 'polypeptide(L)'
;RRSTRAFLPEQVREAELQAVLEAGIYAPSATNQQPWHFTVIQKKGIIDRLSDDFKAQARKSESDYIRSVGENEKFHVFYNAPTVIMVSGDQSRHSAAVDCAAAVQNMLIQAESMGIGSCWVGFIAYLINSPEGEHYLKELEIPEGFKQIHSVALGYKRLKPANPPARKENAVNYIR
;
A
#
# COMPACT_ATOMS: atom_id res chain seq x y z
N ARG A 1 6.38 14.43 4.72
CA ARG A 1 5.42 13.33 4.59
C ARG A 1 5.39 12.46 5.85
N ARG A 2 4.20 12.03 6.24
CA ARG A 2 3.95 11.12 7.37
C ARG A 2 2.94 10.04 6.96
N SER A 3 3.03 8.85 7.57
CA SER A 3 2.01 7.82 7.42
C SER A 3 0.73 8.23 8.14
N THR A 4 -0.35 8.39 7.39
CA THR A 4 -1.69 8.66 7.90
C THR A 4 -2.40 7.34 8.18
N ARG A 5 -2.98 7.22 9.38
CA ARG A 5 -3.71 6.01 9.83
C ARG A 5 -5.09 6.33 10.38
N ALA A 6 -5.62 7.51 10.05
CA ALA A 6 -6.98 7.93 10.34
C ALA A 6 -7.45 8.81 9.19
N PHE A 7 -8.48 8.37 8.50
CA PHE A 7 -8.99 9.00 7.29
C PHE A 7 -10.43 9.48 7.50
N LEU A 8 -10.80 10.50 6.75
CA LEU A 8 -12.20 10.89 6.56
C LEU A 8 -12.87 9.89 5.59
N PRO A 9 -14.20 9.73 5.64
CA PRO A 9 -14.90 8.77 4.78
C PRO A 9 -15.03 9.23 3.32
N GLU A 10 -14.79 10.51 3.05
CA GLU A 10 -14.90 11.09 1.72
C GLU A 10 -13.82 10.54 0.79
N GLN A 11 -14.24 10.21 -0.44
CA GLN A 11 -13.32 9.84 -1.50
C GLN A 11 -12.45 11.03 -1.92
N VAL A 12 -11.18 10.75 -2.25
CA VAL A 12 -10.33 11.74 -2.92
C VAL A 12 -10.93 12.11 -4.27
N ARG A 13 -10.78 13.36 -4.69
CA ARG A 13 -11.25 13.80 -6.00
C ARG A 13 -10.53 13.07 -7.11
N GLU A 14 -11.21 12.84 -8.23
CA GLU A 14 -10.65 12.10 -9.36
C GLU A 14 -9.31 12.70 -9.83
N ALA A 15 -9.22 14.02 -9.97
CA ALA A 15 -7.98 14.69 -10.39
C ALA A 15 -6.82 14.46 -9.40
N GLU A 16 -7.11 14.36 -8.10
CA GLU A 16 -6.11 14.07 -7.07
C GLU A 16 -5.64 12.62 -7.15
N LEU A 17 -6.57 11.69 -7.35
CA LEU A 17 -6.25 10.27 -7.55
C LEU A 17 -5.38 10.08 -8.78
N GLN A 18 -5.76 10.69 -9.90
CA GLN A 18 -4.99 10.61 -11.15
C GLN A 18 -3.58 11.18 -10.99
N ALA A 19 -3.40 12.31 -10.31
CA ALA A 19 -2.08 12.87 -10.03
C ALA A 19 -1.20 11.92 -9.17
N VAL A 20 -1.80 11.20 -8.22
CA VAL A 20 -1.08 10.19 -7.41
C VAL A 20 -0.67 8.99 -8.27
N LEU A 21 -1.56 8.50 -9.13
CA LEU A 21 -1.27 7.37 -10.03
C LEU A 21 -0.19 7.75 -11.05
N GLU A 22 -0.30 8.93 -11.64
CA GLU A 22 0.70 9.45 -12.59
C GLU A 22 2.08 9.53 -11.95
N ALA A 23 2.19 10.06 -10.73
CA ALA A 23 3.46 10.08 -10.00
C ALA A 23 4.07 8.66 -9.82
N GLY A 24 3.22 7.65 -9.59
CA GLY A 24 3.65 6.25 -9.56
C GLY A 24 4.15 5.75 -10.91
N ILE A 25 3.46 6.07 -12.00
CA ILE A 25 3.83 5.71 -13.37
C ILE A 25 5.19 6.32 -13.78
N TYR A 26 5.47 7.53 -13.32
CA TYR A 26 6.75 8.22 -13.61
C TYR A 26 7.89 7.86 -12.65
N ALA A 27 7.74 6.83 -11.85
CA ALA A 27 8.85 6.33 -11.04
C ALA A 27 9.98 5.75 -11.92
N PRO A 28 11.24 5.83 -11.48
CA PRO A 28 12.31 5.14 -12.16
C PRO A 28 12.15 3.62 -12.06
N SER A 29 12.56 2.90 -13.09
CA SER A 29 12.63 1.44 -13.08
C SER A 29 13.88 0.94 -13.80
N ALA A 30 14.38 -0.23 -13.41
CA ALA A 30 15.55 -0.82 -14.03
C ALA A 30 15.34 -0.97 -15.53
N THR A 31 16.24 -0.40 -16.34
CA THR A 31 16.17 -0.36 -17.81
C THR A 31 14.81 0.08 -18.38
N ASN A 32 14.11 0.91 -17.63
CA ASN A 32 12.77 1.43 -17.97
C ASN A 32 11.72 0.32 -18.22
N GLN A 33 11.78 -0.76 -17.48
CA GLN A 33 10.88 -1.90 -17.66
C GLN A 33 9.46 -1.66 -17.13
N GLN A 34 9.27 -0.71 -16.21
CA GLN A 34 7.96 -0.32 -15.66
C GLN A 34 7.11 -1.54 -15.23
N PRO A 35 7.62 -2.40 -14.34
CA PRO A 35 7.06 -3.73 -14.09
C PRO A 35 5.85 -3.70 -13.14
N TRP A 36 5.27 -2.55 -12.88
CA TRP A 36 4.15 -2.36 -11.98
C TRP A 36 2.79 -2.44 -12.67
N HIS A 37 1.80 -2.87 -11.91
CA HIS A 37 0.39 -2.74 -12.22
C HIS A 37 -0.32 -2.17 -10.99
N PHE A 38 -1.20 -1.18 -11.20
CA PHE A 38 -1.94 -0.51 -10.13
C PHE A 38 -3.42 -0.85 -10.23
N THR A 39 -3.99 -1.47 -9.18
CA THR A 39 -5.42 -1.69 -9.05
C THR A 39 -5.98 -0.73 -7.99
N VAL A 40 -6.89 0.14 -8.39
CA VAL A 40 -7.56 1.10 -7.50
C VAL A 40 -8.85 0.51 -6.97
N ILE A 41 -9.00 0.47 -5.65
CA ILE A 41 -10.17 -0.04 -4.97
C ILE A 41 -10.82 1.09 -4.18
N GLN A 42 -12.06 1.45 -4.55
CA GLN A 42 -12.89 2.45 -3.89
C GLN A 42 -14.23 1.86 -3.39
N LYS A 43 -14.47 0.59 -3.66
CA LYS A 43 -15.63 -0.15 -3.14
C LYS A 43 -15.36 -0.55 -1.70
N LYS A 44 -16.01 0.16 -0.74
CA LYS A 44 -15.84 -0.09 0.70
C LYS A 44 -16.02 -1.57 1.07
N GLY A 45 -17.02 -2.26 0.52
CA GLY A 45 -17.26 -3.67 0.81
C GLY A 45 -16.10 -4.59 0.42
N ILE A 46 -15.35 -4.27 -0.65
CA ILE A 46 -14.14 -5.03 -1.03
C ILE A 46 -13.00 -4.71 -0.06
N ILE A 47 -12.80 -3.44 0.29
CA ILE A 47 -11.76 -3.00 1.23
C ILE A 47 -11.97 -3.64 2.61
N ASP A 48 -13.20 -3.65 3.12
CA ASP A 48 -13.55 -4.25 4.41
C ASP A 48 -13.34 -5.77 4.38
N ARG A 49 -13.82 -6.47 3.34
CA ARG A 49 -13.64 -7.91 3.18
C ARG A 49 -12.16 -8.29 3.13
N LEU A 50 -11.34 -7.59 2.36
CA LEU A 50 -9.89 -7.80 2.33
C LEU A 50 -9.28 -7.67 3.72
N SER A 51 -9.74 -6.71 4.53
CA SER A 51 -9.26 -6.54 5.90
C SER A 51 -9.69 -7.68 6.82
N ASP A 52 -10.93 -8.16 6.69
CA ASP A 52 -11.46 -9.23 7.53
C ASP A 52 -10.81 -10.58 7.19
N ASP A 53 -10.64 -10.88 5.91
CA ASP A 53 -9.96 -12.10 5.46
C ASP A 53 -8.47 -12.07 5.82
N PHE A 54 -7.82 -10.90 5.73
CA PHE A 54 -6.46 -10.74 6.25
C PHE A 54 -6.39 -11.06 7.75
N LYS A 55 -7.32 -10.55 8.57
CA LYS A 55 -7.35 -10.85 10.02
C LYS A 55 -7.55 -12.34 10.27
N ALA A 56 -8.45 -12.98 9.51
CA ALA A 56 -8.70 -14.42 9.62
C ALA A 56 -7.44 -15.25 9.31
N GLN A 57 -6.69 -14.85 8.30
CA GLN A 57 -5.41 -15.47 7.95
C GLN A 57 -4.32 -15.17 9.00
N ALA A 58 -4.23 -13.92 9.45
CA ALA A 58 -3.24 -13.49 10.43
C ALA A 58 -3.36 -14.24 11.78
N ARG A 59 -4.59 -14.60 12.20
CA ARG A 59 -4.82 -15.41 13.42
C ARG A 59 -4.18 -16.78 13.36
N LYS A 60 -3.92 -17.32 12.18
CA LYS A 60 -3.28 -18.62 11.96
C LYS A 60 -1.75 -18.53 11.88
N SER A 61 -1.18 -17.33 11.95
CA SER A 61 0.26 -17.11 11.81
C SER A 61 1.06 -17.69 12.98
N GLU A 62 2.22 -18.25 12.70
CA GLU A 62 3.19 -18.67 13.72
C GLU A 62 3.84 -17.47 14.42
N SER A 63 3.88 -16.30 13.77
CA SER A 63 4.39 -15.07 14.35
C SER A 63 3.39 -14.51 15.37
N ASP A 64 3.81 -14.38 16.64
CA ASP A 64 3.00 -13.78 17.72
C ASP A 64 2.55 -12.36 17.36
N TYR A 65 3.42 -11.59 16.72
CA TYR A 65 3.09 -10.24 16.27
C TYR A 65 1.96 -10.24 15.24
N ILE A 66 2.07 -11.06 14.19
CA ILE A 66 1.04 -11.15 13.13
C ILE A 66 -0.27 -11.68 13.72
N ARG A 67 -0.21 -12.68 14.59
CA ARG A 67 -1.38 -13.25 15.27
C ARG A 67 -2.09 -12.19 16.12
N SER A 68 -1.35 -11.41 16.90
CA SER A 68 -1.92 -10.32 17.70
C SER A 68 -2.61 -9.25 16.87
N VAL A 69 -2.12 -8.97 15.66
CA VAL A 69 -2.77 -8.08 14.69
C VAL A 69 -4.11 -8.68 14.24
N GLY A 70 -4.16 -9.99 13.94
CA GLY A 70 -5.38 -10.70 13.54
C GLY A 70 -6.44 -10.77 14.64
N GLU A 71 -6.02 -10.84 15.90
CA GLU A 71 -6.89 -10.88 17.09
C GLU A 71 -7.46 -9.51 17.46
N ASN A 72 -6.85 -8.43 17.01
CA ASN A 72 -7.31 -7.08 17.29
C ASN A 72 -8.56 -6.72 16.46
N GLU A 73 -9.73 -6.79 17.09
CA GLU A 73 -11.01 -6.48 16.44
C GLU A 73 -11.08 -5.08 15.85
N LYS A 74 -10.38 -4.11 16.47
CA LYS A 74 -10.36 -2.71 16.01
C LYS A 74 -9.38 -2.48 14.86
N PHE A 75 -8.54 -3.46 14.55
CA PHE A 75 -7.56 -3.32 13.47
C PHE A 75 -8.25 -3.46 12.12
N HIS A 76 -7.95 -2.52 11.24
CA HIS A 76 -8.29 -2.57 9.83
C HIS A 76 -7.02 -2.39 9.02
N VAL A 77 -6.70 -3.35 8.12
CA VAL A 77 -5.40 -3.40 7.43
C VAL A 77 -5.10 -2.13 6.64
N PHE A 78 -6.13 -1.44 6.14
CA PHE A 78 -6.02 -0.16 5.42
C PHE A 78 -6.46 1.04 6.26
N TYR A 79 -6.60 0.90 7.59
CA TYR A 79 -7.00 1.99 8.50
C TYR A 79 -8.31 2.67 8.13
N ASN A 80 -9.27 1.93 7.55
CA ASN A 80 -10.54 2.43 7.02
C ASN A 80 -10.36 3.55 5.98
N ALA A 81 -9.29 3.54 5.20
CA ALA A 81 -9.09 4.46 4.09
C ALA A 81 -10.17 4.24 3.01
N PRO A 82 -10.75 5.31 2.43
CA PRO A 82 -11.80 5.20 1.40
C PRO A 82 -11.25 4.72 0.06
N THR A 83 -9.96 4.89 -0.19
CA THR A 83 -9.27 4.43 -1.40
C THR A 83 -8.05 3.61 -1.04
N VAL A 84 -7.87 2.50 -1.75
CA VAL A 84 -6.67 1.65 -1.68
C VAL A 84 -6.12 1.46 -3.08
N ILE A 85 -4.81 1.67 -3.25
CA ILE A 85 -4.10 1.35 -4.48
C ILE A 85 -3.26 0.11 -4.20
N MET A 86 -3.61 -1.02 -4.83
CA MET A 86 -2.78 -2.21 -4.82
C MET A 86 -1.69 -2.06 -5.87
N VAL A 87 -0.46 -2.40 -5.50
CA VAL A 87 0.71 -2.33 -6.39
C VAL A 87 1.25 -3.74 -6.58
N SER A 88 1.07 -4.25 -7.77
CA SER A 88 1.53 -5.58 -8.18
C SER A 88 2.71 -5.46 -9.14
N GLY A 89 3.60 -6.45 -9.11
CA GLY A 89 4.80 -6.44 -9.94
C GLY A 89 4.96 -7.72 -10.75
N ASP A 90 5.38 -7.56 -12.00
CA ASP A 90 5.70 -8.64 -12.94
C ASP A 90 6.84 -9.51 -12.40
N GLN A 91 6.55 -10.76 -12.07
CA GLN A 91 7.50 -11.71 -11.48
C GLN A 91 8.59 -12.18 -12.46
N SER A 92 8.44 -11.93 -13.73
CA SER A 92 9.51 -12.17 -14.72
C SER A 92 10.63 -11.13 -14.64
N ARG A 93 10.42 -10.03 -13.89
CA ARG A 93 11.37 -8.92 -13.76
C ARG A 93 12.07 -8.96 -12.40
N HIS A 94 13.39 -9.09 -12.44
CA HIS A 94 14.20 -9.23 -11.23
C HIS A 94 14.09 -8.03 -10.27
N SER A 95 13.92 -6.82 -10.81
CA SER A 95 13.81 -5.57 -10.05
C SER A 95 12.39 -5.19 -9.64
N ALA A 96 11.36 -5.98 -10.00
CA ALA A 96 9.95 -5.60 -9.82
C ALA A 96 9.61 -5.09 -8.41
N ALA A 97 10.12 -5.76 -7.37
CA ALA A 97 9.85 -5.35 -6.00
C ALA A 97 10.45 -3.97 -5.65
N VAL A 98 11.66 -3.68 -6.14
CA VAL A 98 12.35 -2.39 -5.91
C VAL A 98 11.67 -1.29 -6.72
N ASP A 99 11.37 -1.56 -7.99
CA ASP A 99 10.72 -0.61 -8.89
C ASP A 99 9.31 -0.26 -8.40
N CYS A 100 8.53 -1.24 -7.95
CA CYS A 100 7.22 -1.02 -7.31
C CYS A 100 7.36 -0.20 -6.02
N ALA A 101 8.42 -0.38 -5.22
CA ALA A 101 8.68 0.41 -4.04
C ALA A 101 8.97 1.88 -4.39
N ALA A 102 9.71 2.14 -5.49
CA ALA A 102 9.94 3.49 -6.01
C ALA A 102 8.64 4.14 -6.45
N ALA A 103 7.78 3.41 -7.16
CA ALA A 103 6.45 3.89 -7.57
C ALA A 103 5.58 4.26 -6.35
N VAL A 104 5.52 3.39 -5.33
CA VAL A 104 4.81 3.69 -4.07
C VAL A 104 5.36 4.95 -3.42
N GLN A 105 6.68 5.12 -3.33
CA GLN A 105 7.27 6.30 -2.70
C GLN A 105 6.90 7.59 -3.44
N ASN A 106 6.88 7.59 -4.77
CA ASN A 106 6.41 8.73 -5.57
C ASN A 106 4.94 9.05 -5.26
N MET A 107 4.06 8.03 -5.24
CA MET A 107 2.64 8.21 -4.87
C MET A 107 2.48 8.85 -3.48
N LEU A 108 3.25 8.40 -2.49
CA LEU A 108 3.17 8.92 -1.13
C LEU A 108 3.61 10.38 -1.04
N ILE A 109 4.63 10.79 -1.82
CA ILE A 109 5.10 12.18 -1.86
C ILE A 109 4.08 13.05 -2.57
N GLN A 110 3.55 12.59 -3.70
CA GLN A 110 2.53 13.32 -4.46
C GLN A 110 1.26 13.53 -3.63
N ALA A 111 0.79 12.51 -2.93
CA ALA A 111 -0.35 12.66 -2.02
C ALA A 111 -0.09 13.73 -0.95
N GLU A 112 1.09 13.71 -0.31
CA GLU A 112 1.45 14.69 0.71
C GLU A 112 1.53 16.11 0.16
N SER A 113 2.05 16.31 -1.06
CA SER A 113 2.14 17.64 -1.70
C SER A 113 0.76 18.30 -1.91
N MET A 114 -0.28 17.47 -2.06
CA MET A 114 -1.68 17.90 -2.19
C MET A 114 -2.43 17.94 -0.85
N GLY A 115 -1.74 17.69 0.28
CA GLY A 115 -2.37 17.64 1.60
C GLY A 115 -3.14 16.34 1.89
N ILE A 116 -3.12 15.36 0.98
CA ILE A 116 -3.81 14.07 1.10
C ILE A 116 -3.02 13.14 2.02
N GLY A 117 -3.74 12.41 2.86
CA GLY A 117 -3.17 11.38 3.73
C GLY A 117 -2.86 10.10 2.97
N SER A 118 -1.72 9.49 3.26
CA SER A 118 -1.36 8.21 2.70
C SER A 118 -0.61 7.34 3.70
N CYS A 119 -0.72 6.02 3.52
CA CYS A 119 0.04 5.05 4.29
C CYS A 119 0.47 3.88 3.40
N TRP A 120 1.75 3.54 3.45
CA TRP A 120 2.26 2.31 2.84
C TRP A 120 1.81 1.11 3.67
N VAL A 121 1.14 0.16 3.06
CA VAL A 121 0.63 -1.07 3.69
C VAL A 121 1.24 -2.29 2.99
N GLY A 122 1.99 -3.10 3.75
CA GLY A 122 2.58 -4.35 3.25
C GLY A 122 1.81 -5.61 3.67
N PHE A 123 1.05 -5.56 4.76
CA PHE A 123 0.44 -6.75 5.35
C PHE A 123 -0.48 -7.53 4.43
N ILE A 124 -1.22 -6.85 3.56
CA ILE A 124 -2.20 -7.50 2.68
C ILE A 124 -1.57 -8.51 1.73
N ALA A 125 -0.27 -8.40 1.44
CA ALA A 125 0.47 -9.35 0.63
C ALA A 125 0.45 -10.77 1.22
N TYR A 126 0.36 -10.91 2.55
CA TYR A 126 0.23 -12.21 3.21
C TYR A 126 -1.07 -12.93 2.85
N LEU A 127 -2.15 -12.18 2.64
CA LEU A 127 -3.41 -12.76 2.18
C LEU A 127 -3.38 -12.99 0.67
N ILE A 128 -3.17 -11.95 -0.12
CA ILE A 128 -3.34 -11.98 -1.59
C ILE A 128 -2.42 -13.02 -2.24
N ASN A 129 -1.20 -13.20 -1.72
CA ASN A 129 -0.24 -14.16 -2.27
C ASN A 129 -0.31 -15.55 -1.60
N SER A 130 -1.31 -15.80 -0.76
CA SER A 130 -1.58 -17.12 -0.18
C SER A 130 -2.59 -17.91 -1.01
N PRO A 131 -2.70 -19.23 -0.83
CA PRO A 131 -3.76 -20.02 -1.48
C PRO A 131 -5.17 -19.50 -1.17
N GLU A 132 -5.41 -19.02 0.06
CA GLU A 132 -6.69 -18.47 0.46
C GLU A 132 -7.02 -17.16 -0.25
N GLY A 133 -6.00 -16.42 -0.69
CA GLY A 133 -6.13 -15.14 -1.38
C GLY A 133 -6.11 -15.22 -2.91
N GLU A 134 -5.86 -16.40 -3.50
CA GLU A 134 -5.71 -16.55 -4.95
C GLU A 134 -6.91 -16.02 -5.75
N HIS A 135 -8.12 -16.19 -5.22
CA HIS A 135 -9.33 -15.69 -5.87
C HIS A 135 -9.33 -14.15 -6.00
N TYR A 136 -8.62 -13.42 -5.12
CA TYR A 136 -8.49 -11.98 -5.20
C TYR A 136 -7.64 -11.53 -6.40
N LEU A 137 -6.69 -12.33 -6.87
CA LEU A 137 -5.91 -11.99 -8.06
C LEU A 137 -6.85 -11.79 -9.25
N LYS A 138 -7.83 -12.68 -9.40
CA LYS A 138 -8.84 -12.61 -10.46
C LYS A 138 -9.86 -11.50 -10.20
N GLU A 139 -10.38 -11.40 -8.98
CA GLU A 139 -11.40 -10.40 -8.62
C GLU A 139 -10.88 -8.96 -8.76
N LEU A 140 -9.61 -8.75 -8.43
CA LEU A 140 -8.95 -7.46 -8.50
C LEU A 140 -8.27 -7.21 -9.85
N GLU A 141 -8.50 -8.09 -10.82
CA GLU A 141 -7.95 -7.99 -12.19
C GLU A 141 -6.42 -7.81 -12.19
N ILE A 142 -5.72 -8.48 -11.26
CA ILE A 142 -4.26 -8.49 -11.24
C ILE A 142 -3.78 -9.36 -12.40
N PRO A 143 -2.92 -8.84 -13.31
CA PRO A 143 -2.50 -9.59 -14.49
C PRO A 143 -1.81 -10.91 -14.14
N GLU A 144 -1.95 -11.91 -15.01
CA GLU A 144 -1.22 -13.17 -14.87
C GLU A 144 0.31 -12.93 -14.85
N GLY A 145 1.02 -13.65 -13.99
CA GLY A 145 2.45 -13.47 -13.77
C GLY A 145 2.80 -12.32 -12.81
N PHE A 146 1.81 -11.53 -12.37
CA PHE A 146 2.03 -10.49 -11.36
C PHE A 146 1.75 -11.01 -9.95
N LYS A 147 2.47 -10.46 -8.97
CA LYS A 147 2.18 -10.64 -7.55
C LYS A 147 1.92 -9.29 -6.89
N GLN A 148 1.00 -9.27 -5.95
CA GLN A 148 0.80 -8.12 -5.10
C GLN A 148 2.05 -7.92 -4.20
N ILE A 149 2.63 -6.74 -4.22
CA ILE A 149 3.87 -6.44 -3.49
C ILE A 149 3.59 -5.42 -2.38
N HIS A 150 2.95 -4.30 -2.72
CA HIS A 150 2.66 -3.21 -1.79
C HIS A 150 1.25 -2.67 -1.99
N SER A 151 0.77 -1.88 -1.02
CA SER A 151 -0.45 -1.10 -1.18
C SER A 151 -0.29 0.28 -0.58
N VAL A 152 -1.10 1.21 -1.07
CA VAL A 152 -1.24 2.56 -0.54
C VAL A 152 -2.67 2.74 -0.06
N ALA A 153 -2.87 2.97 1.23
CA ALA A 153 -4.10 3.50 1.78
C ALA A 153 -4.11 5.02 1.56
N LEU A 154 -5.17 5.56 0.96
CA LEU A 154 -5.26 6.94 0.50
C LEU A 154 -6.59 7.57 0.93
N GLY A 155 -6.58 8.85 1.36
CA GLY A 155 -7.77 9.59 1.76
C GLY A 155 -7.45 10.90 2.46
N TYR A 156 -8.45 11.72 2.72
CA TYR A 156 -8.26 12.95 3.49
C TYR A 156 -7.92 12.66 4.95
N LYS A 157 -7.00 13.44 5.51
CA LYS A 157 -6.50 13.27 6.88
C LYS A 157 -7.58 13.64 7.89
N ARG A 158 -7.98 12.70 8.75
CA ARG A 158 -8.88 12.97 9.89
C ARG A 158 -8.18 13.67 11.05
N LEU A 159 -6.90 13.39 11.23
CA LEU A 159 -6.07 13.94 12.31
C LEU A 159 -4.78 14.53 11.73
N LYS A 160 -4.26 15.58 12.37
CA LYS A 160 -2.92 16.07 12.06
C LYS A 160 -1.90 14.98 12.43
N PRO A 161 -0.91 14.72 11.57
CA PRO A 161 0.15 13.76 11.89
C PRO A 161 0.90 14.19 13.15
N ALA A 162 1.24 13.25 14.02
CA ALA A 162 2.12 13.49 15.15
C ALA A 162 3.53 13.93 14.70
N ASN A 163 4.27 14.55 15.59
CA ASN A 163 5.67 14.89 15.31
C ASN A 163 6.47 13.66 14.86
N PRO A 164 7.42 13.83 13.94
CA PRO A 164 8.25 12.71 13.50
C PRO A 164 9.11 12.19 14.65
N PRO A 165 9.26 10.86 14.80
CA PRO A 165 10.24 10.32 15.74
C PRO A 165 11.65 10.71 15.30
N ALA A 166 12.59 10.70 16.25
CA ALA A 166 14.01 10.90 15.96
C ALA A 166 14.51 9.96 14.85
N ARG A 167 15.47 10.41 14.09
CA ARG A 167 16.15 9.61 13.07
C ARG A 167 17.45 9.04 13.62
N LYS A 168 17.90 7.95 13.04
CA LYS A 168 19.22 7.40 13.35
C LYS A 168 20.28 8.44 12.99
N GLU A 169 21.22 8.64 13.89
CA GLU A 169 22.44 9.40 13.68
C GLU A 169 23.44 8.55 12.87
N ASN A 170 24.43 9.20 12.28
CA ASN A 170 25.54 8.55 11.55
C ASN A 170 25.08 7.65 10.38
N ALA A 171 24.02 8.06 9.69
CA ALA A 171 23.53 7.36 8.48
C ALA A 171 24.28 7.79 7.20
N VAL A 172 25.28 8.69 7.28
CA VAL A 172 26.01 9.23 6.13
C VAL A 172 27.49 9.27 6.42
N ASN A 173 28.30 8.76 5.51
CA ASN A 173 29.75 8.93 5.50
C ASN A 173 30.16 9.87 4.36
N TYR A 174 31.14 10.72 4.61
CA TYR A 174 31.74 11.60 3.62
C TYR A 174 33.16 11.14 3.31
N ILE A 175 33.42 10.78 2.07
CA ILE A 175 34.78 10.52 1.55
C ILE A 175 35.11 11.72 0.66
N ARG A 176 36.08 12.54 1.12
CA ARG A 176 36.46 13.79 0.48
C ARG A 176 37.92 13.76 0.11
#